data_0b8920aba23687b86914a3ca9335873d
#
_entry.id   0b8920aba23687b86914a3ca9335873d
#
_cell.length_a   1.000
_cell.length_b   1.000
_cell.length_c   1.000
_cell.angle_alpha   90.00
_cell.angle_beta   90.00
_cell.angle_gamma   90.00
#
_symmetry.space_group_name_H-M   'P 1'
#
loop_
_entity.id
_entity.type
_entity.pdbx_description
1 polymer ?
#
loop_
_entity_poly.entity_id
_entity_poly.type
_entity_poly.pdbx_seq_one_letter_code
_entity_poly.pdbx_strand_id
1 'polypeptide(L)'
;MSEANLTLIFDGFGVENGEIDVQDLAPALLSMGELIQAANHEINGNKAQIAVKVRATAEGSFEVDLTLIQSLVENTKALISFAEEHKEGIAAANELADLLFKVTGVVIGGITTVGGGLFALIKFLKGRKPDKIEKVGTEIHVHIGDNYFVANPRTIKLAESIPVREQAKKAISTLSRNGIDVIKVRRSAADDLEVSKGEVGYFDFEEVEEELVDETRPMTLQIISLSFKEDNKWRVTDGGDPFSATIEDVVFLNKIANDEVAFSKGDYLVCDVRERQFNTSKGLKKERSIIKVKTHKPAAQQLRLL
;
A
#
# COMPACT_ATOMS: atom_id res chain seq x y z
N MET A 1 -18.93 22.01 -5.25
CA MET A 1 -17.47 21.97 -5.39
C MET A 1 -16.85 22.47 -4.11
N SER A 2 -15.82 21.82 -3.57
CA SER A 2 -14.99 22.33 -2.48
C SER A 2 -13.53 22.38 -2.94
N GLU A 3 -12.75 23.30 -2.37
CA GLU A 3 -11.34 23.54 -2.72
C GLU A 3 -10.50 23.60 -1.47
N ALA A 4 -9.26 23.08 -1.54
CA ALA A 4 -8.25 23.22 -0.52
C ALA A 4 -6.88 23.45 -1.16
N ASN A 5 -6.03 24.21 -0.49
CA ASN A 5 -4.67 24.47 -0.94
C ASN A 5 -3.68 23.88 0.09
N LEU A 6 -2.57 23.33 -0.43
CA LEU A 6 -1.41 22.95 0.36
C LEU A 6 -0.14 23.23 -0.43
N THR A 7 0.94 23.50 0.28
CA THR A 7 2.26 23.69 -0.32
C THR A 7 3.17 22.56 0.12
N LEU A 8 3.78 21.86 -0.84
CA LEU A 8 4.87 20.91 -0.61
C LEU A 8 6.18 21.66 -0.65
N ILE A 9 6.99 21.47 0.38
CA ILE A 9 8.31 22.10 0.52
C ILE A 9 9.33 20.97 0.65
N PHE A 10 10.33 21.00 -0.24
CA PHE A 10 11.46 20.08 -0.20
C PHE A 10 12.68 20.84 0.33
N ASP A 11 13.37 20.23 1.30
CA ASP A 11 14.53 20.80 1.97
C ASP A 11 15.68 19.80 2.01
N GLY A 12 16.92 20.29 1.85
CA GLY A 12 18.13 19.50 1.80
C GLY A 12 19.15 20.09 0.83
N PHE A 13 20.40 19.63 0.85
CA PHE A 13 21.48 20.18 0.03
C PHE A 13 21.22 20.07 -1.49
N GLY A 14 20.40 19.12 -1.92
CA GLY A 14 20.07 18.93 -3.33
C GLY A 14 19.05 19.94 -3.89
N VAL A 15 18.47 20.79 -3.02
CA VAL A 15 17.48 21.80 -3.38
C VAL A 15 17.86 23.22 -2.97
N GLU A 16 19.07 23.43 -2.42
CA GLU A 16 19.54 24.73 -1.92
C GLU A 16 19.54 25.85 -2.97
N ASN A 17 19.66 25.52 -4.25
CA ASN A 17 19.64 26.48 -5.35
C ASN A 17 18.23 26.73 -5.93
N GLY A 18 17.15 26.23 -5.27
CA GLY A 18 15.80 26.31 -5.80
C GLY A 18 15.55 25.40 -7.01
N GLU A 19 16.38 24.41 -7.23
CA GLU A 19 16.25 23.41 -8.29
C GLU A 19 16.08 22.01 -7.67
N ILE A 20 15.29 21.14 -8.31
CA ILE A 20 15.14 19.73 -7.96
C ILE A 20 15.14 18.89 -9.24
N ASP A 21 15.74 17.71 -9.20
CA ASP A 21 15.68 16.79 -10.33
C ASP A 21 14.22 16.37 -10.58
N VAL A 22 13.81 16.42 -11.85
CA VAL A 22 12.47 15.98 -12.26
C VAL A 22 12.21 14.51 -11.91
N GLN A 23 13.25 13.68 -11.88
CA GLN A 23 13.15 12.28 -11.48
C GLN A 23 12.85 12.11 -9.98
N ASP A 24 13.10 13.13 -9.18
CA ASP A 24 12.77 13.17 -7.76
C ASP A 24 11.41 13.83 -7.51
N LEU A 25 11.17 14.96 -8.17
CA LEU A 25 9.94 15.72 -8.00
C LEU A 25 8.71 15.02 -8.56
N ALA A 26 8.77 14.51 -9.79
CA ALA A 26 7.60 13.97 -10.47
C ALA A 26 6.99 12.75 -9.74
N PRO A 27 7.78 11.77 -9.24
CA PRO A 27 7.23 10.68 -8.45
C PRO A 27 6.60 11.14 -7.13
N ALA A 28 7.19 12.15 -6.46
CA ALA A 28 6.64 12.69 -5.22
C ALA A 28 5.27 13.37 -5.45
N LEU A 29 5.16 14.19 -6.50
CA LEU A 29 3.90 14.86 -6.86
C LEU A 29 2.82 13.85 -7.28
N LEU A 30 3.18 12.85 -8.09
CA LEU A 30 2.26 11.79 -8.50
C LEU A 30 1.74 11.01 -7.30
N SER A 31 2.63 10.56 -6.42
CA SER A 31 2.24 9.79 -5.23
C SER A 31 1.43 10.62 -4.25
N MET A 32 1.71 11.92 -4.13
CA MET A 32 0.89 12.82 -3.32
C MET A 32 -0.52 12.96 -3.90
N GLY A 33 -0.64 13.09 -5.22
CA GLY A 33 -1.92 13.09 -5.91
C GLY A 33 -2.69 11.78 -5.71
N GLU A 34 -2.03 10.64 -5.86
CA GLU A 34 -2.61 9.31 -5.65
C GLU A 34 -3.02 9.09 -4.18
N LEU A 35 -2.24 9.59 -3.21
CA LEU A 35 -2.60 9.56 -1.79
C LEU A 35 -3.90 10.29 -1.51
N ILE A 36 -4.03 11.51 -2.03
CA ILE A 36 -5.23 12.32 -1.85
C ILE A 36 -6.45 11.67 -2.51
N GLN A 37 -6.27 11.08 -3.70
CA GLN A 37 -7.33 10.33 -4.40
C GLN A 37 -7.73 9.07 -3.63
N ALA A 38 -6.76 8.29 -3.13
CA ALA A 38 -7.02 7.11 -2.32
C ALA A 38 -7.77 7.46 -1.02
N ALA A 39 -7.36 8.53 -0.33
CA ALA A 39 -8.05 9.01 0.86
C ALA A 39 -9.48 9.48 0.56
N ASN A 40 -9.69 10.20 -0.56
CA ASN A 40 -11.02 10.59 -0.98
C ASN A 40 -11.91 9.37 -1.29
N HIS A 41 -11.38 8.38 -1.97
CA HIS A 41 -12.11 7.14 -2.25
C HIS A 41 -12.46 6.38 -0.98
N GLU A 42 -11.52 6.25 -0.04
CA GLU A 42 -11.71 5.56 1.24
C GLU A 42 -12.81 6.23 2.09
N ILE A 43 -12.83 7.56 2.14
CA ILE A 43 -13.78 8.32 2.96
C ILE A 43 -15.11 8.55 2.25
N ASN A 44 -15.08 8.92 0.98
CA ASN A 44 -16.25 9.38 0.22
C ASN A 44 -16.78 8.35 -0.79
N GLY A 45 -16.06 7.25 -1.01
CA GLY A 45 -16.38 6.27 -2.06
C GLY A 45 -16.40 6.90 -3.45
N ASN A 46 -17.29 6.43 -4.29
CA ASN A 46 -17.48 6.92 -5.67
C ASN A 46 -18.37 8.18 -5.77
N LYS A 47 -18.73 8.81 -4.65
CA LYS A 47 -19.69 9.93 -4.61
C LYS A 47 -19.04 11.29 -4.73
N ALA A 48 -17.73 11.35 -4.52
CA ALA A 48 -16.93 12.55 -4.74
C ALA A 48 -15.66 12.20 -5.51
N GLN A 49 -15.33 13.03 -6.49
CA GLN A 49 -14.07 12.96 -7.22
C GLN A 49 -13.19 14.13 -6.79
N ILE A 50 -11.88 13.91 -6.72
CA ILE A 50 -10.92 14.94 -6.39
C ILE A 50 -9.83 15.02 -7.45
N ALA A 51 -9.58 16.23 -7.95
CA ALA A 51 -8.47 16.54 -8.83
C ALA A 51 -7.41 17.32 -8.04
N VAL A 52 -6.15 16.93 -8.19
CA VAL A 52 -5.01 17.64 -7.61
C VAL A 52 -4.30 18.38 -8.74
N LYS A 53 -4.23 19.70 -8.64
CA LYS A 53 -3.58 20.55 -9.62
C LYS A 53 -2.32 21.17 -9.02
N VAL A 54 -1.28 21.28 -9.82
CA VAL A 54 -0.05 21.99 -9.46
C VAL A 54 -0.15 23.42 -9.96
N ARG A 55 0.17 24.38 -9.12
CA ARG A 55 0.28 25.79 -9.47
C ARG A 55 1.77 26.15 -9.57
N ALA A 56 2.14 26.97 -10.53
CA ALA A 56 3.50 27.51 -10.65
C ALA A 56 3.85 28.38 -9.43
N THR A 57 5.05 28.17 -8.90
CA THR A 57 5.55 28.80 -7.66
C THR A 57 6.44 30.00 -7.91
N ALA A 58 6.66 30.81 -6.86
CA ALA A 58 7.56 31.94 -6.85
C ALA A 58 8.99 31.56 -6.43
N GLU A 59 9.98 32.45 -6.70
CA GLU A 59 11.42 32.23 -6.44
C GLU A 59 11.75 32.12 -4.93
N GLY A 60 12.64 31.19 -4.54
CA GLY A 60 13.38 31.24 -3.26
C GLY A 60 13.50 29.97 -2.42
N SER A 61 12.58 29.05 -2.46
CA SER A 61 12.67 27.67 -1.94
C SER A 61 11.96 26.75 -2.92
N PHE A 62 12.29 25.44 -2.91
CA PHE A 62 11.58 24.54 -3.80
C PHE A 62 10.20 24.22 -3.19
N GLU A 63 9.26 25.13 -3.44
CA GLU A 63 7.87 25.05 -2.99
C GLU A 63 6.96 24.73 -4.17
N VAL A 64 6.05 23.77 -3.98
CA VAL A 64 5.06 23.40 -4.99
C VAL A 64 3.67 23.55 -4.40
N ASP A 65 2.91 24.48 -4.94
CA ASP A 65 1.53 24.69 -4.54
C ASP A 65 0.61 23.67 -5.20
N LEU A 66 -0.15 22.97 -4.39
CA LEU A 66 -1.19 22.03 -4.81
C LEU A 66 -2.56 22.61 -4.51
N THR A 67 -3.44 22.56 -5.50
CA THR A 67 -4.86 22.88 -5.33
C THR A 67 -5.69 21.61 -5.48
N LEU A 68 -6.43 21.26 -4.44
CA LEU A 68 -7.37 20.16 -4.41
C LEU A 68 -8.74 20.67 -4.82
N ILE A 69 -9.31 20.16 -5.89
CA ILE A 69 -10.64 20.53 -6.37
C ILE A 69 -11.53 19.30 -6.29
N GLN A 70 -12.51 19.34 -5.40
CA GLN A 70 -13.46 18.24 -5.21
C GLN A 70 -14.80 18.58 -5.84
N SER A 71 -15.35 17.65 -6.59
CA SER A 71 -16.68 17.70 -7.18
C SER A 71 -17.52 16.49 -6.71
N LEU A 72 -18.79 16.73 -6.48
CA LEU A 72 -19.75 15.65 -6.19
C LEU A 72 -20.17 15.01 -7.51
N VAL A 73 -20.30 13.69 -7.52
CA VAL A 73 -20.86 12.96 -8.65
C VAL A 73 -22.39 13.14 -8.62
N GLU A 74 -22.97 13.63 -9.70
CA GLU A 74 -24.41 13.89 -9.82
C GLU A 74 -25.21 12.58 -9.89
N ASN A 75 -25.40 11.95 -8.73
CA ASN A 75 -26.34 10.84 -8.57
C ASN A 75 -27.09 11.01 -7.25
N THR A 76 -28.24 11.67 -7.32
CA THR A 76 -29.05 12.03 -6.14
C THR A 76 -29.40 10.83 -5.27
N LYS A 77 -29.69 9.65 -5.86
CA LYS A 77 -30.01 8.44 -5.10
C LYS A 77 -28.79 7.91 -4.34
N ALA A 78 -27.60 7.94 -4.96
CA ALA A 78 -26.37 7.51 -4.31
C ALA A 78 -25.95 8.44 -3.17
N LEU A 79 -26.20 9.75 -3.30
CA LEU A 79 -25.93 10.73 -2.23
C LEU A 79 -26.87 10.57 -1.04
N ILE A 80 -28.18 10.31 -1.30
CA ILE A 80 -29.17 10.08 -0.24
C ILE A 80 -28.84 8.80 0.52
N SER A 81 -28.61 7.68 -0.17
CA SER A 81 -28.25 6.41 0.49
C SER A 81 -26.96 6.50 1.30
N PHE A 82 -25.97 7.28 0.81
CA PHE A 82 -24.73 7.50 1.56
C PHE A 82 -24.96 8.34 2.81
N ALA A 83 -25.77 9.39 2.75
CA ALA A 83 -26.10 10.22 3.90
C ALA A 83 -26.86 9.44 4.97
N GLU A 84 -27.70 8.46 4.58
CA GLU A 84 -28.39 7.57 5.48
C GLU A 84 -27.47 6.53 6.13
N GLU A 85 -26.50 5.98 5.35
CA GLU A 85 -25.57 4.96 5.80
C GLU A 85 -24.40 5.57 6.61
N HIS A 86 -23.96 6.80 6.27
CA HIS A 86 -22.83 7.50 6.88
C HIS A 86 -23.31 8.78 7.56
N LYS A 87 -23.54 8.72 8.86
CA LYS A 87 -23.99 9.84 9.70
C LYS A 87 -23.10 11.11 9.61
N GLU A 88 -21.88 10.96 9.12
CA GLU A 88 -20.88 12.04 9.06
C GLU A 88 -20.85 12.80 7.72
N GLY A 89 -21.61 12.37 6.71
CA GLY A 89 -21.66 13.02 5.40
C GLY A 89 -20.37 12.90 4.58
N ILE A 90 -20.30 13.63 3.46
CA ILE A 90 -19.14 13.65 2.55
C ILE A 90 -18.08 14.60 3.08
N ALA A 91 -16.84 14.12 3.26
CA ALA A 91 -15.71 14.95 3.66
C ALA A 91 -15.31 15.89 2.51
N ALA A 92 -15.30 17.20 2.79
CA ALA A 92 -14.86 18.21 1.82
C ALA A 92 -13.33 18.18 1.63
N ALA A 93 -12.83 18.85 0.59
CA ALA A 93 -11.39 18.90 0.27
C ALA A 93 -10.53 19.37 1.45
N ASN A 94 -10.98 20.40 2.19
CA ASN A 94 -10.28 20.86 3.39
C ASN A 94 -10.24 19.81 4.50
N GLU A 95 -11.35 19.11 4.72
CA GLU A 95 -11.42 18.04 5.71
C GLU A 95 -10.52 16.87 5.33
N LEU A 96 -10.46 16.47 4.04
CA LEU A 96 -9.54 15.44 3.57
C LEU A 96 -8.08 15.85 3.80
N ALA A 97 -7.73 17.11 3.53
CA ALA A 97 -6.40 17.63 3.80
C ALA A 97 -6.08 17.61 5.32
N ASP A 98 -7.06 17.90 6.19
CA ASP A 98 -6.92 17.78 7.63
C ASP A 98 -6.72 16.34 8.07
N LEU A 99 -7.53 15.41 7.56
CA LEU A 99 -7.44 13.99 7.87
C LEU A 99 -6.08 13.38 7.47
N LEU A 100 -5.41 13.96 6.49
CA LEU A 100 -4.07 13.52 6.06
C LEU A 100 -2.95 14.22 6.83
N PHE A 101 -2.97 15.56 6.90
CA PHE A 101 -1.77 16.34 7.18
C PHE A 101 -1.84 17.22 8.43
N LYS A 102 -2.99 17.37 9.08
CA LYS A 102 -3.10 18.20 10.29
C LYS A 102 -2.21 17.66 11.42
N VAL A 103 -1.57 18.58 12.14
CA VAL A 103 -0.82 18.26 13.35
C VAL A 103 -1.30 19.19 14.48
N THR A 104 -1.66 18.60 15.61
CA THR A 104 -1.97 19.33 16.84
C THR A 104 -1.25 18.65 17.99
N GLY A 105 -0.71 19.42 18.91
CA GLY A 105 -0.02 18.86 20.08
C GLY A 105 -0.14 19.75 21.30
N VAL A 106 -0.37 19.14 22.45
CA VAL A 106 -0.35 19.79 23.76
C VAL A 106 0.44 18.92 24.73
N VAL A 107 1.34 19.53 25.50
CA VAL A 107 2.06 18.86 26.59
C VAL A 107 1.51 19.37 27.90
N ILE A 108 0.88 18.50 28.69
CA ILE A 108 0.35 18.82 30.01
C ILE A 108 0.92 17.82 31.02
N GLY A 109 1.64 18.33 32.03
CA GLY A 109 2.11 17.51 33.15
C GLY A 109 3.08 16.38 32.74
N GLY A 110 3.87 16.53 31.66
CA GLY A 110 4.78 15.50 31.17
C GLY A 110 4.15 14.42 30.27
N ILE A 111 2.82 14.45 30.09
CA ILE A 111 2.10 13.61 29.17
C ILE A 111 1.94 14.38 27.85
N THR A 112 2.44 13.79 26.76
CA THR A 112 2.28 14.39 25.43
C THR A 112 0.99 13.88 24.81
N THR A 113 0.04 14.78 24.63
CA THR A 113 -1.15 14.55 23.81
C THR A 113 -0.90 15.14 22.44
N VAL A 114 -0.86 14.29 21.45
CA VAL A 114 -0.73 14.68 20.04
C VAL A 114 -2.04 14.32 19.35
N GLY A 115 -2.48 15.15 18.44
CA GLY A 115 -3.64 14.85 17.62
C GLY A 115 -3.38 15.21 16.17
N GLY A 116 -4.29 14.82 15.28
CA GLY A 116 -4.18 15.25 13.89
C GLY A 116 -4.60 14.19 12.88
N GLY A 117 -4.01 14.30 11.69
CA GLY A 117 -4.26 13.44 10.56
C GLY A 117 -3.37 12.19 10.54
N LEU A 118 -3.45 11.48 9.41
CA LEU A 118 -2.77 10.21 9.18
C LEU A 118 -1.25 10.29 9.39
N PHE A 119 -0.59 11.30 8.82
CA PHE A 119 0.87 11.43 8.91
C PHE A 119 1.32 11.67 10.36
N ALA A 120 0.59 12.50 11.10
CA ALA A 120 0.88 12.73 12.52
C ALA A 120 0.69 11.44 13.34
N LEU A 121 -0.35 10.64 13.04
CA LEU A 121 -0.57 9.34 13.68
C LEU A 121 0.56 8.36 13.36
N ILE A 122 0.99 8.26 12.10
CA ILE A 122 2.11 7.40 11.69
C ILE A 122 3.39 7.79 12.43
N LYS A 123 3.69 9.09 12.51
CA LYS A 123 4.86 9.60 13.26
C LYS A 123 4.77 9.33 14.76
N PHE A 124 3.58 9.41 15.36
CA PHE A 124 3.37 9.06 16.75
C PHE A 124 3.61 7.57 17.00
N LEU A 125 3.13 6.69 16.13
CA LEU A 125 3.30 5.24 16.22
C LEU A 125 4.75 4.79 16.03
N LYS A 126 5.54 5.48 15.19
CA LYS A 126 6.94 5.14 14.87
C LYS A 126 7.12 3.67 14.46
N GLY A 127 6.20 3.15 13.63
CA GLY A 127 6.19 1.75 13.20
C GLY A 127 5.75 0.73 14.26
N ARG A 128 5.38 1.17 15.48
CA ARG A 128 4.90 0.28 16.55
C ARG A 128 3.40 0.06 16.46
N LYS A 129 2.94 -1.09 16.98
CA LYS A 129 1.51 -1.33 17.21
C LYS A 129 1.08 -0.55 18.46
N PRO A 130 -0.13 0.05 18.47
CA PRO A 130 -0.65 0.71 19.67
C PRO A 130 -0.90 -0.32 20.79
N ASP A 131 -0.66 0.08 22.02
CA ASP A 131 -0.92 -0.74 23.21
C ASP A 131 -2.42 -0.87 23.47
N LYS A 132 -3.17 0.22 23.19
CA LYS A 132 -4.61 0.30 23.37
C LYS A 132 -5.21 1.31 22.38
N ILE A 133 -6.41 1.00 21.91
CA ILE A 133 -7.24 1.93 21.13
C ILE A 133 -8.59 2.00 21.83
N GLU A 134 -9.05 3.20 22.16
CA GLU A 134 -10.34 3.38 22.82
C GLU A 134 -11.11 4.56 22.24
N LYS A 135 -12.44 4.46 22.27
CA LYS A 135 -13.32 5.53 21.83
C LYS A 135 -13.71 6.39 23.02
N VAL A 136 -13.41 7.68 22.93
CA VAL A 136 -13.74 8.68 23.95
C VAL A 136 -14.63 9.74 23.33
N GLY A 137 -15.92 9.68 23.58
CA GLY A 137 -16.89 10.57 22.93
C GLY A 137 -16.93 10.33 21.41
N THR A 138 -16.58 11.36 20.65
CA THR A 138 -16.51 11.32 19.17
C THR A 138 -15.10 11.04 18.64
N GLU A 139 -14.09 10.93 19.51
CA GLU A 139 -12.70 10.79 19.17
C GLU A 139 -12.20 9.37 19.47
N ILE A 140 -11.09 9.00 18.85
CA ILE A 140 -10.37 7.75 19.09
C ILE A 140 -9.03 8.09 19.74
N HIS A 141 -8.77 7.52 20.92
CA HIS A 141 -7.49 7.64 21.61
C HIS A 141 -6.63 6.41 21.31
N VAL A 142 -5.46 6.64 20.75
CA VAL A 142 -4.47 5.61 20.39
C VAL A 142 -3.29 5.72 21.35
N HIS A 143 -3.06 4.72 22.19
CA HIS A 143 -2.08 4.74 23.28
C HIS A 143 -0.79 4.04 22.93
N ILE A 144 0.33 4.64 23.36
CA ILE A 144 1.67 4.03 23.40
C ILE A 144 2.35 4.45 24.70
N GLY A 145 2.53 3.50 25.63
CA GLY A 145 2.98 3.77 26.98
C GLY A 145 2.01 4.75 27.68
N ASP A 146 2.56 5.79 28.29
CA ASP A 146 1.79 6.83 28.97
C ASP A 146 1.27 7.94 28.02
N ASN A 147 1.66 7.90 26.75
CA ASN A 147 1.27 8.89 25.77
C ASN A 147 0.07 8.42 24.95
N TYR A 148 -0.73 9.34 24.47
CA TYR A 148 -1.82 9.01 23.56
C TYR A 148 -1.98 10.04 22.44
N PHE A 149 -2.50 9.56 21.32
CA PHE A 149 -2.83 10.36 20.14
C PHE A 149 -4.35 10.45 20.00
N VAL A 150 -4.85 11.66 19.79
CA VAL A 150 -6.27 11.91 19.56
C VAL A 150 -6.55 11.94 18.07
N ALA A 151 -7.31 10.99 17.58
CA ALA A 151 -7.65 10.84 16.17
C ALA A 151 -9.16 11.02 15.93
N ASN A 152 -9.48 11.59 14.78
CA ASN A 152 -10.82 11.47 14.21
C ASN A 152 -11.04 10.00 13.77
N PRO A 153 -12.24 9.39 13.92
CA PRO A 153 -12.54 8.05 13.42
C PRO A 153 -12.16 7.85 11.94
N ARG A 154 -12.33 8.88 11.10
CA ARG A 154 -11.94 8.85 9.69
C ARG A 154 -10.43 8.77 9.50
N THR A 155 -9.62 9.39 10.40
CA THR A 155 -8.15 9.24 10.40
C THR A 155 -7.76 7.79 10.66
N ILE A 156 -8.43 7.09 11.59
CA ILE A 156 -8.20 5.66 11.83
C ILE A 156 -8.56 4.85 10.59
N LYS A 157 -9.70 5.12 9.96
CA LYS A 157 -10.09 4.46 8.71
C LYS A 157 -9.03 4.62 7.61
N LEU A 158 -8.45 5.81 7.46
CA LEU A 158 -7.32 6.02 6.53
C LEU A 158 -6.07 5.23 6.93
N ALA A 159 -5.79 5.13 8.24
CA ALA A 159 -4.64 4.36 8.74
C ALA A 159 -4.77 2.85 8.55
N GLU A 160 -5.98 2.32 8.51
CA GLU A 160 -6.29 0.92 8.25
C GLU A 160 -6.33 0.61 6.74
N SER A 161 -6.52 1.62 5.89
CA SER A 161 -6.60 1.47 4.45
C SER A 161 -5.22 1.24 3.83
N ILE A 162 -4.98 0.04 3.28
CA ILE A 162 -3.71 -0.30 2.65
C ILE A 162 -3.43 0.56 1.41
N PRO A 163 -4.39 0.82 0.50
CA PRO A 163 -4.14 1.74 -0.61
C PRO A 163 -3.65 3.12 -0.15
N VAL A 164 -4.23 3.66 0.92
CA VAL A 164 -3.82 4.94 1.50
C VAL A 164 -2.41 4.85 2.09
N ARG A 165 -2.10 3.78 2.83
CA ARG A 165 -0.77 3.55 3.42
C ARG A 165 0.32 3.37 2.36
N GLU A 166 0.03 2.63 1.28
CA GLU A 166 0.96 2.47 0.15
C GLU A 166 1.29 3.82 -0.48
N GLN A 167 0.29 4.66 -0.72
CA GLN A 167 0.51 5.96 -1.33
C GLN A 167 1.19 6.94 -0.36
N ALA A 168 0.88 6.89 0.94
CA ALA A 168 1.60 7.66 1.95
C ALA A 168 3.10 7.30 1.98
N LYS A 169 3.44 6.01 1.96
CA LYS A 169 4.83 5.53 1.87
C LYS A 169 5.52 6.01 0.59
N LYS A 170 4.85 5.90 -0.56
CA LYS A 170 5.40 6.36 -1.85
C LYS A 170 5.61 7.87 -1.86
N ALA A 171 4.69 8.66 -1.31
CA ALA A 171 4.77 10.11 -1.28
C ALA A 171 6.02 10.62 -0.55
N ILE A 172 6.50 9.90 0.47
CA ILE A 172 7.71 10.25 1.21
C ILE A 172 8.95 9.50 0.72
N SER A 173 8.83 8.58 -0.23
CA SER A 173 9.96 7.73 -0.70
C SER A 173 11.10 8.54 -1.31
N THR A 174 10.82 9.76 -1.79
CA THR A 174 11.82 10.71 -2.30
C THR A 174 12.88 11.06 -1.23
N LEU A 175 12.52 11.01 0.08
CA LEU A 175 13.48 11.19 1.18
C LEU A 175 14.57 10.10 1.26
N SER A 176 14.35 8.95 0.61
CA SER A 176 15.38 7.90 0.53
C SER A 176 16.51 8.24 -0.43
N ARG A 177 16.33 9.27 -1.26
CA ARG A 177 17.33 9.72 -2.23
C ARG A 177 18.32 10.70 -1.61
N ASN A 178 19.45 10.91 -2.28
CA ASN A 178 20.45 11.86 -1.83
C ASN A 178 20.01 13.29 -2.17
N GLY A 179 20.17 14.19 -1.19
CA GLY A 179 19.95 15.61 -1.39
C GLY A 179 18.62 16.16 -0.92
N ILE A 180 17.64 15.29 -0.57
CA ILE A 180 16.38 15.69 0.04
C ILE A 180 16.32 15.08 1.43
N ASP A 181 16.32 15.90 2.47
CA ASP A 181 16.37 15.48 3.85
C ASP A 181 15.04 15.64 4.59
N VAL A 182 14.20 16.55 4.09
CA VAL A 182 12.89 16.88 4.68
C VAL A 182 11.86 17.16 3.60
N ILE A 183 10.64 16.66 3.82
CA ILE A 183 9.43 17.07 3.09
C ILE A 183 8.49 17.71 4.11
N LYS A 184 8.03 18.94 3.81
CA LYS A 184 7.01 19.62 4.61
C LYS A 184 5.73 19.76 3.80
N VAL A 185 4.61 19.60 4.48
CA VAL A 185 3.28 19.91 3.93
C VAL A 185 2.71 21.05 4.73
N ARG A 186 2.65 22.23 4.12
CA ARG A 186 2.11 23.44 4.71
C ARG A 186 0.68 23.66 4.24
N ARG A 187 -0.22 23.88 5.19
CA ARG A 187 -1.62 24.25 4.95
C ARG A 187 -1.93 25.68 5.30
N SER A 188 -1.32 26.16 6.36
CA SER A 188 -1.37 27.55 6.84
C SER A 188 -0.09 27.86 7.61
N ALA A 189 0.16 29.12 7.92
CA ALA A 189 1.38 29.55 8.63
C ALA A 189 1.60 28.87 10.01
N ALA A 190 0.58 28.20 10.57
CA ALA A 190 0.63 27.53 11.87
C ALA A 190 0.59 25.99 11.78
N ASP A 191 0.39 25.42 10.60
CA ASP A 191 0.13 23.98 10.42
C ASP A 191 1.13 23.38 9.40
N ASP A 192 2.39 23.25 9.79
CA ASP A 192 3.40 22.56 9.00
C ASP A 192 3.59 21.13 9.51
N LEU A 193 3.25 20.15 8.67
CA LEU A 193 3.65 18.76 8.86
C LEU A 193 5.02 18.56 8.24
N GLU A 194 5.97 18.13 9.03
CA GLU A 194 7.32 17.82 8.56
C GLU A 194 7.59 16.32 8.67
N VAL A 195 8.19 15.73 7.62
CA VAL A 195 8.71 14.35 7.64
C VAL A 195 10.17 14.40 7.24
N SER A 196 11.04 13.93 8.12
CA SER A 196 12.48 13.85 7.89
C SER A 196 12.89 12.49 7.33
N LYS A 197 14.08 12.43 6.74
CA LYS A 197 14.68 11.19 6.20
C LYS A 197 14.75 10.06 7.24
N GLY A 198 15.03 10.38 8.50
CA GLY A 198 15.06 9.40 9.60
C GLY A 198 13.70 8.79 9.95
N GLU A 199 12.60 9.38 9.49
CA GLU A 199 11.23 8.95 9.79
C GLU A 199 10.59 8.11 8.66
N VAL A 200 11.30 7.92 7.53
CA VAL A 200 10.79 7.14 6.38
C VAL A 200 10.34 5.74 6.80
N GLY A 201 11.11 5.08 7.66
CA GLY A 201 10.76 3.75 8.18
C GLY A 201 9.49 3.69 9.03
N TYR A 202 8.98 4.82 9.54
CA TYR A 202 7.71 4.85 10.28
C TYR A 202 6.50 4.61 9.37
N PHE A 203 6.66 4.82 8.06
CA PHE A 203 5.64 4.61 7.05
C PHE A 203 5.60 3.19 6.50
N ASP A 204 6.54 2.33 6.90
CA ASP A 204 6.47 0.91 6.62
C ASP A 204 5.29 0.29 7.39
N PHE A 205 4.63 -0.66 6.76
CA PHE A 205 3.53 -1.41 7.36
C PHE A 205 3.55 -2.85 6.87
N GLU A 206 3.13 -3.76 7.74
CA GLU A 206 2.94 -5.15 7.37
C GLU A 206 1.51 -5.32 6.82
N GLU A 207 1.39 -5.92 5.65
CA GLU A 207 0.10 -6.38 5.16
C GLU A 207 -0.32 -7.59 6.01
N VAL A 208 -1.49 -7.51 6.63
CA VAL A 208 -2.07 -8.67 7.30
C VAL A 208 -2.73 -9.53 6.24
N GLU A 209 -2.14 -10.69 5.95
CA GLU A 209 -2.75 -11.71 5.11
C GLU A 209 -3.48 -12.69 6.04
N GLU A 210 -4.79 -12.82 5.87
CA GLU A 210 -5.59 -13.83 6.57
C GLU A 210 -5.59 -15.11 5.73
N GLU A 211 -5.02 -16.20 6.26
CA GLU A 211 -5.04 -17.50 5.59
C GLU A 211 -6.44 -18.11 5.69
N LEU A 212 -7.11 -18.23 4.55
CA LEU A 212 -8.46 -18.79 4.45
C LEU A 212 -8.47 -20.28 4.19
N VAL A 213 -7.47 -20.76 3.42
CA VAL A 213 -7.36 -22.16 3.00
C VAL A 213 -5.90 -22.57 3.02
N ASP A 214 -5.61 -23.73 3.58
CA ASP A 214 -4.34 -24.45 3.49
C ASP A 214 -4.64 -25.93 3.27
N GLU A 215 -4.63 -26.37 2.03
CA GLU A 215 -4.97 -27.73 1.64
C GLU A 215 -3.88 -28.34 0.78
N THR A 216 -3.62 -29.64 1.01
CA THR A 216 -2.73 -30.45 0.18
C THR A 216 -3.53 -31.53 -0.53
N ARG A 217 -3.41 -31.56 -1.86
CA ARG A 217 -4.10 -32.57 -2.68
C ARG A 217 -3.18 -33.17 -3.76
N PRO A 218 -3.38 -34.44 -4.11
CA PRO A 218 -2.68 -35.03 -5.25
C PRO A 218 -3.20 -34.42 -6.56
N MET A 219 -2.25 -34.03 -7.43
CA MET A 219 -2.54 -33.48 -8.74
C MET A 219 -1.62 -34.08 -9.80
N THR A 220 -2.11 -34.13 -11.03
CA THR A 220 -1.30 -34.41 -12.22
C THR A 220 -1.15 -33.11 -12.98
N LEU A 221 0.08 -32.62 -13.10
CA LEU A 221 0.39 -31.35 -13.70
C LEU A 221 1.21 -31.53 -14.96
N GLN A 222 0.78 -30.90 -16.05
CA GLN A 222 1.58 -30.84 -17.28
C GLN A 222 2.51 -29.63 -17.22
N ILE A 223 3.76 -29.83 -17.59
CA ILE A 223 4.79 -28.80 -17.61
C ILE A 223 4.63 -27.93 -18.86
N ILE A 224 4.48 -26.61 -18.67
CA ILE A 224 4.43 -25.64 -19.76
C ILE A 224 5.78 -24.95 -19.93
N SER A 225 6.37 -24.50 -18.82
CA SER A 225 7.72 -23.92 -18.79
C SER A 225 8.39 -24.14 -17.45
N LEU A 226 9.70 -24.25 -17.49
CA LEU A 226 10.59 -24.50 -16.36
C LEU A 226 11.36 -23.23 -16.03
N SER A 227 11.69 -23.04 -14.76
CA SER A 227 12.62 -22.03 -14.30
C SER A 227 13.58 -22.66 -13.30
N PHE A 228 14.88 -22.50 -13.53
CA PHE A 228 15.95 -23.04 -12.67
C PHE A 228 16.63 -21.95 -11.81
N LYS A 229 15.96 -20.82 -11.60
CA LYS A 229 16.42 -19.76 -10.71
C LYS A 229 15.97 -20.03 -9.27
N GLU A 230 16.62 -19.42 -8.28
CA GLU A 230 16.31 -19.64 -6.86
C GLU A 230 14.84 -19.35 -6.45
N ASP A 231 14.12 -18.50 -7.20
CA ASP A 231 12.68 -18.22 -7.04
C ASP A 231 11.79 -19.13 -7.90
N ASN A 232 12.13 -20.38 -8.07
CA ASN A 232 11.58 -21.31 -9.05
C ASN A 232 10.07 -21.46 -9.04
N LYS A 233 9.38 -20.62 -9.81
CA LYS A 233 7.98 -20.86 -10.16
C LYS A 233 7.91 -21.51 -11.53
N TRP A 234 7.54 -22.78 -11.55
CA TRP A 234 7.24 -23.48 -12.79
C TRP A 234 5.84 -23.14 -13.28
N ARG A 235 5.68 -22.95 -14.57
CA ARG A 235 4.35 -22.78 -15.16
C ARG A 235 3.81 -24.14 -15.56
N VAL A 236 2.67 -24.50 -14.99
CA VAL A 236 2.05 -25.82 -15.13
C VAL A 236 0.55 -25.67 -15.37
N THR A 237 -0.11 -26.76 -15.81
CA THR A 237 -1.55 -26.86 -15.91
C THR A 237 -2.05 -28.21 -15.45
N ASP A 238 -3.23 -28.27 -14.87
CA ASP A 238 -3.98 -29.48 -14.53
C ASP A 238 -5.02 -29.85 -15.61
N GLY A 239 -4.95 -29.17 -16.76
CA GLY A 239 -5.92 -29.27 -17.86
C GLY A 239 -6.84 -28.05 -17.96
N GLY A 240 -6.86 -27.20 -16.96
CA GLY A 240 -7.52 -25.90 -16.97
C GLY A 240 -6.54 -24.75 -17.30
N ASP A 241 -6.80 -23.55 -16.73
CA ASP A 241 -5.94 -22.40 -16.93
C ASP A 241 -4.53 -22.62 -16.35
N PRO A 242 -3.48 -22.24 -17.09
CA PRO A 242 -2.11 -22.36 -16.60
C PRO A 242 -1.84 -21.48 -15.37
N PHE A 243 -1.18 -22.06 -14.38
CA PHE A 243 -0.76 -21.37 -13.17
C PHE A 243 0.72 -21.56 -12.86
N SER A 244 1.24 -20.73 -11.95
CA SER A 244 2.60 -20.85 -11.43
C SER A 244 2.60 -21.62 -10.12
N ALA A 245 3.52 -22.58 -9.96
CA ALA A 245 3.73 -23.32 -8.73
C ALA A 245 5.21 -23.33 -8.34
N THR A 246 5.51 -23.13 -7.05
CA THR A 246 6.85 -23.26 -6.50
C THR A 246 7.13 -24.73 -6.21
N ILE A 247 8.36 -25.23 -6.46
CA ILE A 247 8.74 -26.60 -6.05
C ILE A 247 9.44 -26.53 -4.71
N GLU A 248 8.86 -27.17 -3.71
CA GLU A 248 9.39 -27.30 -2.34
C GLU A 248 9.97 -28.69 -2.06
N ASP A 249 9.84 -29.65 -3.00
CA ASP A 249 10.43 -30.99 -2.88
C ASP A 249 11.95 -30.94 -3.06
N VAL A 250 12.67 -30.83 -1.93
CA VAL A 250 14.14 -30.77 -1.91
C VAL A 250 14.78 -32.00 -2.56
N VAL A 251 14.17 -33.19 -2.39
CA VAL A 251 14.70 -34.44 -2.99
C VAL A 251 14.62 -34.37 -4.52
N PHE A 252 13.51 -33.86 -5.03
CA PHE A 252 13.31 -33.70 -6.45
C PHE A 252 14.23 -32.59 -7.02
N LEU A 253 14.39 -31.47 -6.31
CA LEU A 253 15.31 -30.40 -6.70
C LEU A 253 16.77 -30.88 -6.77
N ASN A 254 17.19 -31.72 -5.80
CA ASN A 254 18.53 -32.30 -5.83
C ASN A 254 18.74 -33.25 -7.02
N LYS A 255 17.72 -34.03 -7.42
CA LYS A 255 17.81 -34.86 -8.65
C LYS A 255 17.96 -34.01 -9.90
N ILE A 256 17.31 -32.86 -9.94
CA ILE A 256 17.45 -31.90 -11.07
C ILE A 256 18.87 -31.32 -11.07
N ALA A 257 19.36 -30.88 -9.92
CA ALA A 257 20.70 -30.30 -9.79
C ALA A 257 21.82 -31.26 -10.14
N ASN A 258 21.60 -32.57 -9.95
CA ASN A 258 22.54 -33.63 -10.30
C ASN A 258 22.36 -34.19 -11.72
N ASP A 259 21.53 -33.56 -12.58
CA ASP A 259 21.21 -34.02 -13.94
C ASP A 259 20.61 -35.46 -14.00
N GLU A 260 19.98 -35.91 -12.90
CA GLU A 260 19.36 -37.22 -12.81
C GLU A 260 17.99 -37.30 -13.50
N VAL A 261 17.39 -36.14 -13.81
CA VAL A 261 16.08 -36.02 -14.44
C VAL A 261 16.13 -35.01 -15.58
N ALA A 262 15.76 -35.47 -16.79
CA ALA A 262 15.60 -34.62 -17.95
C ALA A 262 14.12 -34.30 -18.18
N PHE A 263 13.83 -33.07 -18.57
CA PHE A 263 12.47 -32.60 -18.81
C PHE A 263 12.29 -32.17 -20.26
N SER A 264 11.08 -32.41 -20.74
CA SER A 264 10.60 -31.90 -22.01
C SER A 264 9.30 -31.12 -21.84
N LYS A 265 9.08 -30.16 -22.73
CA LYS A 265 7.79 -29.45 -22.75
C LYS A 265 6.65 -30.45 -22.98
N GLY A 266 5.66 -30.41 -22.11
CA GLY A 266 4.52 -31.31 -22.18
C GLY A 266 4.62 -32.56 -21.29
N ASP A 267 5.75 -32.77 -20.60
CA ASP A 267 5.86 -33.80 -19.57
C ASP A 267 4.91 -33.59 -18.41
N TYR A 268 4.58 -34.68 -17.72
CA TYR A 268 3.63 -34.67 -16.60
C TYR A 268 4.32 -34.99 -15.27
N LEU A 269 3.92 -34.28 -14.23
CA LEU A 269 4.27 -34.57 -12.83
C LEU A 269 3.03 -35.06 -12.10
N VAL A 270 3.11 -36.24 -11.49
CA VAL A 270 2.15 -36.67 -10.46
C VAL A 270 2.72 -36.25 -9.13
N CYS A 271 2.07 -35.34 -8.43
CA CYS A 271 2.62 -34.67 -7.27
C CYS A 271 1.55 -34.33 -6.24
N ASP A 272 1.98 -34.05 -5.00
CA ASP A 272 1.16 -33.43 -3.99
C ASP A 272 1.35 -31.92 -4.06
N VAL A 273 0.24 -31.20 -4.23
CA VAL A 273 0.23 -29.74 -4.34
C VAL A 273 -0.47 -29.14 -3.13
N ARG A 274 0.22 -28.26 -2.43
CA ARG A 274 -0.34 -27.42 -1.38
C ARG A 274 -0.90 -26.15 -2.02
N GLU A 275 -2.18 -25.89 -1.84
CA GLU A 275 -2.84 -24.65 -2.23
C GLU A 275 -3.15 -23.86 -0.98
N ARG A 276 -2.62 -22.63 -0.88
CA ARG A 276 -2.97 -21.66 0.16
C ARG A 276 -3.72 -20.50 -0.47
N GLN A 277 -4.76 -20.05 0.20
CA GLN A 277 -5.53 -18.88 -0.19
C GLN A 277 -5.52 -17.88 0.95
N PHE A 278 -5.21 -16.65 0.61
CA PHE A 278 -5.15 -15.54 1.55
C PHE A 278 -6.17 -14.47 1.17
N ASN A 279 -6.88 -13.98 2.16
CA ASN A 279 -7.61 -12.74 2.05
C ASN A 279 -6.61 -11.60 2.27
N THR A 280 -6.41 -10.81 1.22
CA THR A 280 -5.53 -9.65 1.27
C THR A 280 -6.34 -8.40 0.95
N SER A 281 -5.81 -7.26 1.25
CA SER A 281 -6.42 -5.97 0.91
C SER A 281 -6.68 -5.77 -0.59
N LYS A 282 -5.95 -6.50 -1.45
CA LYS A 282 -6.09 -6.46 -2.91
C LYS A 282 -7.03 -7.56 -3.44
N GLY A 283 -7.65 -8.32 -2.52
CA GLY A 283 -8.52 -9.45 -2.83
C GLY A 283 -7.88 -10.81 -2.54
N LEU A 284 -8.44 -11.87 -3.09
CA LEU A 284 -7.96 -13.23 -2.87
C LEU A 284 -6.63 -13.48 -3.58
N LYS A 285 -5.60 -13.84 -2.81
CA LYS A 285 -4.31 -14.29 -3.29
C LYS A 285 -4.24 -15.81 -3.18
N LYS A 286 -3.80 -16.49 -4.26
CA LYS A 286 -3.58 -17.94 -4.27
C LYS A 286 -2.12 -18.24 -4.47
N GLU A 287 -1.59 -19.11 -3.62
CA GLU A 287 -0.24 -19.65 -3.73
C GLU A 287 -0.33 -21.16 -3.89
N ARG A 288 0.47 -21.72 -4.81
CA ARG A 288 0.56 -23.15 -5.03
C ARG A 288 1.99 -23.62 -4.99
N SER A 289 2.23 -24.66 -4.18
CA SER A 289 3.55 -25.29 -4.03
C SER A 289 3.45 -26.79 -4.29
N ILE A 290 4.38 -27.31 -5.08
CA ILE A 290 4.57 -28.75 -5.26
C ILE A 290 5.44 -29.23 -4.12
N ILE A 291 4.82 -29.83 -3.11
CA ILE A 291 5.52 -30.28 -1.89
C ILE A 291 6.19 -31.68 -2.05
N LYS A 292 5.69 -32.49 -3.00
CA LYS A 292 6.25 -33.79 -3.28
C LYS A 292 5.96 -34.22 -4.72
N VAL A 293 6.98 -34.57 -5.46
CA VAL A 293 6.86 -35.19 -6.79
C VAL A 293 6.92 -36.70 -6.62
N LYS A 294 5.81 -37.39 -6.94
CA LYS A 294 5.70 -38.84 -6.86
C LYS A 294 6.23 -39.53 -8.09
N THR A 295 5.90 -39.00 -9.27
CA THR A 295 6.27 -39.56 -10.54
C THR A 295 6.41 -38.46 -11.59
N HIS A 296 7.45 -38.56 -12.42
CA HIS A 296 7.63 -37.83 -13.66
C HIS A 296 7.30 -38.76 -14.83
N LYS A 297 6.51 -38.29 -15.77
CA LYS A 297 6.14 -39.06 -16.99
C LYS A 297 6.39 -38.20 -18.22
N PRO A 298 7.04 -38.74 -19.26
CA PRO A 298 7.23 -38.03 -20.51
C PRO A 298 5.87 -37.76 -21.20
N ALA A 299 5.84 -36.72 -22.02
CA ALA A 299 4.69 -36.43 -22.86
C ALA A 299 4.36 -37.62 -23.77
N ALA A 300 3.06 -37.88 -23.99
CA ALA A 300 2.64 -38.92 -24.93
C ALA A 300 3.18 -38.62 -26.35
N GLN A 301 4.00 -39.53 -26.87
CA GLN A 301 4.47 -39.43 -28.26
C GLN A 301 3.40 -39.99 -29.19
N GLN A 302 2.97 -39.19 -30.15
CA GLN A 302 2.10 -39.69 -31.20
C GLN A 302 2.96 -40.53 -32.16
N LEU A 303 2.78 -41.84 -32.15
CA LEU A 303 3.36 -42.71 -33.15
C LEU A 303 2.80 -42.29 -34.53
N ARG A 304 3.64 -41.70 -35.39
CA ARG A 304 3.32 -41.57 -36.81
C ARG A 304 3.35 -42.97 -37.37
N LEU A 305 2.20 -43.53 -37.69
CA LEU A 305 2.09 -44.63 -38.60
C LEU A 305 2.45 -44.09 -39.98
N LEU A 306 3.50 -44.68 -40.58
CA LEU A 306 3.97 -44.39 -41.93
C LEU A 306 2.83 -44.59 -42.92
#